data_f2a0a8d312844911ecccf6fb42d1f588
#
_entry.id   f2a0a8d312844911ecccf6fb42d1f588
#
_cell.length_a   1.000
_cell.length_b   1.000
_cell.length_c   1.000
_cell.angle_alpha   90.00
_cell.angle_beta   90.00
_cell.angle_gamma   90.00
#
_symmetry.space_group_name_H-M   'P 1'
#
loop_
_entity.id
_entity.type
_entity.pdbx_description
1 polymer ?
#
loop_
_entity_poly.entity_id
_entity_poly.type
_entity_poly.pdbx_seq_one_letter_code
_entity_poly.pdbx_strand_id
1 'polypeptide(L)'
;MARILTNAENYLPFLKETDENNLSISNRILQLYKFQIPYYIGPVTEKSQRDGGNGWVIRKDNGRVFPWNIEEKIDVKATSEAFISRMVRRCTYMNGKQVLPKASLEYESFRVLNEINNLRIDGERIPVTLKQDIYTDLFQKGKKVTKKQLCNYLATRGLIESSEQVTGIDIAINNSLSTYGKFKAIFGEDIKLDHIQHMIEDIVFWCTVYGDSKQFLKEQIEDKYKGKLSPEQMKRILGFKFKDWGNLSKEFFELKGADKSTGEAVSIIRALWENNLNLMELINSPEFDFKEQLADYEANSLKTLSDFEPEDLNDYYFSAPVRRMIWQTTLIIKELVHVLGKEPARIFIEMTREKDASRGRTLSRKKKFEDLYKNVKDENTDWAKVIEHADESGTIRSKKMYLYLTQKGRCMYTGNHIELSDLFNDNLYDIDPVSYTHLRAHETLRHL
;
A
#
# COMPACT_ATOMS: atom_id res chain seq x y z
N MET A 1 7.67 35.43 -18.66
CA MET A 1 8.55 36.10 -17.67
C MET A 1 9.97 36.39 -18.23
N ALA A 2 10.75 35.39 -18.67
CA ALA A 2 12.11 35.65 -19.21
C ALA A 2 12.12 36.75 -20.27
N ARG A 3 11.27 36.66 -21.30
CA ARG A 3 11.16 37.66 -22.38
C ARG A 3 10.75 39.04 -21.87
N ILE A 4 9.95 39.12 -20.83
CA ILE A 4 9.54 40.38 -20.20
C ILE A 4 10.72 41.00 -19.48
N LEU A 5 11.50 40.20 -18.72
CA LEU A 5 12.67 40.67 -18.00
C LEU A 5 13.76 41.17 -18.97
N THR A 6 14.05 40.43 -20.04
CA THR A 6 14.99 40.84 -21.07
C THR A 6 14.59 42.17 -21.72
N ASN A 7 13.31 42.39 -21.99
CA ASN A 7 12.82 43.66 -22.50
C ASN A 7 12.93 44.76 -21.44
N ALA A 8 12.62 44.48 -20.19
CA ALA A 8 12.69 45.43 -19.08
C ALA A 8 14.13 45.90 -18.81
N GLU A 9 15.14 45.07 -19.04
CA GLU A 9 16.56 45.42 -18.90
C GLU A 9 17.01 46.58 -19.80
N ASN A 10 16.28 46.86 -20.89
CA ASN A 10 16.54 47.98 -21.77
C ASN A 10 16.07 49.31 -21.16
N TYR A 11 15.09 49.29 -20.27
CA TYR A 11 14.51 50.47 -19.63
C TYR A 11 14.93 50.62 -18.18
N LEU A 12 15.33 49.51 -17.53
CA LEU A 12 15.71 49.44 -16.13
C LEU A 12 17.10 48.78 -15.99
N PRO A 13 18.18 49.58 -16.14
CA PRO A 13 19.56 49.06 -16.15
C PRO A 13 19.95 48.28 -14.91
N PHE A 14 19.39 48.61 -13.74
CA PHE A 14 19.67 47.90 -12.48
C PHE A 14 19.34 46.41 -12.55
N LEU A 15 18.44 45.98 -13.44
CA LEU A 15 18.13 44.58 -13.63
C LEU A 15 19.31 43.74 -14.14
N LYS A 16 20.31 44.39 -14.73
CA LYS A 16 21.55 43.75 -15.19
C LYS A 16 22.63 43.69 -14.11
N GLU A 17 22.45 44.39 -12.99
CA GLU A 17 23.40 44.33 -11.88
C GLU A 17 23.53 42.92 -11.37
N THR A 18 24.77 42.49 -11.15
CA THR A 18 25.11 41.17 -10.68
C THR A 18 25.51 41.19 -9.22
N ASP A 19 25.18 40.11 -8.51
CA ASP A 19 25.62 39.87 -7.14
C ASP A 19 27.02 39.23 -7.08
N GLU A 20 27.46 38.86 -5.87
CA GLU A 20 28.75 38.19 -5.62
C GLU A 20 28.87 36.84 -6.37
N ASN A 21 27.76 36.22 -6.74
CA ASN A 21 27.68 34.97 -7.50
C ASN A 21 27.52 35.17 -9.02
N ASN A 22 27.78 36.39 -9.54
CA ASN A 22 27.60 36.76 -10.94
C ASN A 22 26.17 36.53 -11.49
N LEU A 23 25.16 36.52 -10.65
CA LEU A 23 23.76 36.42 -11.04
C LEU A 23 23.11 37.78 -11.13
N SER A 24 22.59 38.12 -12.32
CA SER A 24 21.84 39.37 -12.50
C SER A 24 20.52 39.36 -11.74
N ILE A 25 20.01 40.54 -11.37
CA ILE A 25 18.71 40.69 -10.70
C ILE A 25 17.61 40.05 -11.54
N SER A 26 17.62 40.21 -12.87
CA SER A 26 16.69 39.53 -13.78
C SER A 26 16.72 38.00 -13.64
N ASN A 27 17.94 37.46 -13.59
CA ASN A 27 18.11 36.02 -13.43
C ASN A 27 17.64 35.53 -12.05
N ARG A 28 17.86 36.27 -11.00
CA ARG A 28 17.36 35.97 -9.65
C ARG A 28 15.83 35.98 -9.60
N ILE A 29 15.18 36.98 -10.22
CA ILE A 29 13.72 37.03 -10.35
C ILE A 29 13.22 35.83 -11.15
N LEU A 30 13.90 35.44 -12.23
CA LEU A 30 13.54 34.30 -13.04
C LEU A 30 13.69 32.96 -12.27
N GLN A 31 14.74 32.85 -11.48
CA GLN A 31 14.96 31.70 -10.60
C GLN A 31 13.85 31.60 -9.54
N LEU A 32 13.51 32.68 -8.85
CA LEU A 32 12.40 32.73 -7.91
C LEU A 32 11.09 32.28 -8.54
N TYR A 33 10.84 32.68 -9.78
CA TYR A 33 9.60 32.33 -10.48
C TYR A 33 9.56 30.87 -10.94
N LYS A 34 10.70 30.29 -11.29
CA LYS A 34 10.82 28.92 -11.79
C LYS A 34 11.08 27.89 -10.69
N PHE A 35 11.58 28.34 -9.56
CA PHE A 35 12.02 27.46 -8.50
C PHE A 35 10.84 26.74 -7.85
N GLN A 36 11.00 25.44 -7.72
CA GLN A 36 10.14 24.60 -6.92
C GLN A 36 11.01 23.86 -5.91
N ILE A 37 10.64 23.94 -4.63
CA ILE A 37 11.32 23.15 -3.60
C ILE A 37 11.06 21.67 -3.92
N PRO A 38 12.11 20.85 -4.06
CA PRO A 38 11.92 19.43 -4.28
C PRO A 38 11.06 18.81 -3.18
N TYR A 39 10.16 17.91 -3.56
CA TYR A 39 9.20 17.30 -2.64
C TYR A 39 9.85 16.64 -1.43
N TYR A 40 11.00 15.99 -1.63
CA TYR A 40 11.74 15.31 -0.55
C TYR A 40 12.43 16.28 0.43
N ILE A 41 12.58 17.57 0.11
CA ILE A 41 13.10 18.59 1.04
C ILE A 41 11.98 19.03 2.00
N GLY A 42 10.74 19.14 1.51
CA GLY A 42 9.59 19.54 2.32
C GLY A 42 9.57 21.02 2.71
N PRO A 43 8.74 21.38 3.69
CA PRO A 43 8.56 22.76 4.11
C PRO A 43 9.81 23.30 4.83
N VAL A 44 10.37 24.39 4.32
CA VAL A 44 11.62 25.02 4.82
C VAL A 44 11.39 26.15 5.83
N THR A 45 10.17 26.31 6.35
CA THR A 45 9.84 27.39 7.28
C THR A 45 10.30 27.05 8.70
N GLU A 46 10.70 28.05 9.48
CA GLU A 46 11.11 27.87 10.89
C GLU A 46 10.02 27.23 11.76
N LYS A 47 8.74 27.50 11.45
CA LYS A 47 7.60 26.91 12.16
C LYS A 47 7.50 25.38 11.97
N SER A 48 8.04 24.85 10.88
CA SER A 48 8.00 23.40 10.60
C SER A 48 9.02 22.61 11.41
N GLN A 49 9.97 23.28 12.07
CA GLN A 49 11.08 22.67 12.82
C GLN A 49 10.97 22.80 14.34
N ARG A 50 9.99 23.56 14.86
CA ARG A 50 9.77 23.66 16.31
C ARG A 50 9.19 22.38 16.86
N ASP A 51 9.41 22.11 18.14
CA ASP A 51 8.86 20.96 18.86
C ASP A 51 7.37 20.77 18.55
N GLY A 52 7.03 19.57 18.05
CA GLY A 52 5.70 19.24 17.55
C GLY A 52 5.41 19.64 16.09
N GLY A 53 6.36 20.24 15.38
CA GLY A 53 6.25 20.52 13.94
C GLY A 53 6.40 19.27 13.07
N ASN A 54 5.68 19.24 11.95
CA ASN A 54 5.73 18.12 10.98
C ASN A 54 6.90 18.19 9.98
N GLY A 55 7.90 19.04 10.24
CA GLY A 55 9.04 19.23 9.35
C GLY A 55 10.11 18.14 9.53
N TRP A 56 10.67 17.68 8.41
CA TRP A 56 11.83 16.77 8.38
C TRP A 56 13.09 17.42 7.82
N VAL A 57 13.03 18.71 7.53
CA VAL A 57 14.13 19.49 6.94
C VAL A 57 15.24 19.65 7.96
N ILE A 58 16.46 19.24 7.60
CA ILE A 58 17.66 19.44 8.39
C ILE A 58 18.39 20.65 7.85
N ARG A 59 18.49 21.71 8.64
CA ARG A 59 19.14 22.98 8.27
C ARG A 59 20.58 23.00 8.75
N LYS A 60 21.45 23.55 7.90
CA LYS A 60 22.84 23.86 8.25
C LYS A 60 22.94 25.21 8.97
N ASP A 61 21.98 26.11 8.69
CA ASP A 61 21.98 27.49 9.19
C ASP A 61 20.53 28.00 9.35
N ASN A 62 20.32 28.93 10.28
CA ASN A 62 19.03 29.53 10.60
C ASN A 62 18.61 30.69 9.67
N GLY A 63 19.37 31.00 8.63
CA GLY A 63 19.07 32.05 7.66
C GLY A 63 17.87 31.76 6.77
N ARG A 64 17.39 32.77 6.05
CA ARG A 64 16.32 32.60 5.06
C ARG A 64 16.79 31.72 3.90
N VAL A 65 15.93 30.82 3.44
CA VAL A 65 16.20 29.92 2.32
C VAL A 65 15.63 30.52 1.03
N PHE A 66 16.48 30.62 0.03
CA PHE A 66 16.16 31.09 -1.32
C PHE A 66 16.60 30.05 -2.37
N PRO A 67 16.10 30.12 -3.62
CA PRO A 67 16.48 29.18 -4.67
C PRO A 67 17.99 29.02 -4.89
N TRP A 68 18.76 30.08 -4.69
CA TRP A 68 20.21 30.15 -4.95
C TRP A 68 21.07 29.76 -3.76
N ASN A 69 20.52 29.64 -2.55
CA ASN A 69 21.29 29.31 -1.36
C ASN A 69 20.77 28.04 -0.64
N ILE A 70 19.93 27.25 -1.31
CA ILE A 70 19.27 26.10 -0.70
C ILE A 70 20.29 25.04 -0.22
N GLU A 71 21.33 24.78 -1.02
CA GLU A 71 22.38 23.79 -0.71
C GLU A 71 23.28 24.25 0.44
N GLU A 72 23.47 25.56 0.59
CA GLU A 72 24.23 26.15 1.71
C GLU A 72 23.45 26.09 3.01
N LYS A 73 22.14 26.31 2.96
CA LYS A 73 21.27 26.44 4.13
C LYS A 73 20.64 25.14 4.58
N ILE A 74 20.50 24.18 3.69
CA ILE A 74 19.85 22.89 3.94
C ILE A 74 20.82 21.76 3.68
N ASP A 75 20.90 20.82 4.60
CA ASP A 75 21.52 19.52 4.35
C ASP A 75 20.55 18.66 3.53
N VAL A 76 20.70 18.73 2.19
CA VAL A 76 19.82 18.05 1.24
C VAL A 76 19.88 16.53 1.45
N LYS A 77 21.07 15.97 1.74
CA LYS A 77 21.26 14.54 1.92
C LYS A 77 20.58 14.04 3.19
N ALA A 78 20.91 14.65 4.32
CA ALA A 78 20.30 14.28 5.61
C ALA A 78 18.77 14.54 5.62
N THR A 79 18.32 15.62 4.96
CA THR A 79 16.89 15.93 4.79
C THR A 79 16.18 14.85 3.96
N SER A 80 16.81 14.39 2.88
CA SER A 80 16.22 13.33 2.04
C SER A 80 16.15 11.99 2.77
N GLU A 81 17.15 11.65 3.58
CA GLU A 81 17.15 10.46 4.44
C GLU A 81 16.04 10.55 5.51
N ALA A 82 15.89 11.69 6.16
CA ALA A 82 14.79 11.93 7.10
C ALA A 82 13.41 11.84 6.42
N PHE A 83 13.29 12.37 5.20
CA PHE A 83 12.08 12.22 4.39
C PHE A 83 11.75 10.75 4.09
N ILE A 84 12.73 9.98 3.63
CA ILE A 84 12.57 8.55 3.34
C ILE A 84 12.11 7.81 4.59
N SER A 85 12.82 8.01 5.70
CA SER A 85 12.48 7.38 6.98
C SER A 85 11.05 7.65 7.42
N ARG A 86 10.53 8.86 7.16
CA ARG A 86 9.20 9.29 7.57
C ARG A 86 8.09 8.92 6.61
N MET A 87 8.35 8.98 5.30
CA MET A 87 7.33 8.87 4.24
C MET A 87 7.23 7.49 3.63
N VAL A 88 8.29 6.68 3.69
CA VAL A 88 8.25 5.31 3.21
C VAL A 88 7.46 4.45 4.20
N ARG A 89 6.54 3.68 3.66
CA ARG A 89 5.70 2.77 4.44
C ARG A 89 6.53 1.73 5.17
N ARG A 90 5.95 1.18 6.24
CA ARG A 90 6.53 0.04 6.96
C ARG A 90 5.94 -1.27 6.45
N CYS A 91 6.70 -2.34 6.61
CA CYS A 91 6.30 -3.68 6.21
C CYS A 91 5.08 -4.16 7.00
N THR A 92 4.17 -4.88 6.31
CA THR A 92 2.95 -5.41 6.92
C THR A 92 3.25 -6.51 7.95
N TYR A 93 4.29 -7.32 7.72
CA TYR A 93 4.63 -8.46 8.57
C TYR A 93 5.83 -8.23 9.48
N MET A 94 6.67 -7.26 9.17
CA MET A 94 7.88 -6.95 9.94
C MET A 94 7.88 -5.49 10.33
N ASN A 95 7.40 -5.20 11.53
CA ASN A 95 7.32 -3.85 12.06
C ASN A 95 8.70 -3.17 12.05
N GLY A 96 8.72 -1.85 11.79
CA GLY A 96 9.95 -1.07 11.71
C GLY A 96 10.72 -1.20 10.39
N LYS A 97 10.50 -2.25 9.58
CA LYS A 97 11.21 -2.44 8.31
C LYS A 97 10.57 -1.64 7.18
N GLN A 98 11.40 -1.04 6.31
CA GLN A 98 10.94 -0.26 5.17
C GLN A 98 10.49 -1.17 4.03
N VAL A 99 9.39 -0.80 3.36
CA VAL A 99 8.91 -1.56 2.21
C VAL A 99 9.74 -1.28 0.96
N LEU A 100 9.80 -2.27 0.07
CA LEU A 100 10.37 -2.11 -1.26
C LEU A 100 9.45 -1.29 -2.18
N PRO A 101 10.01 -0.56 -3.16
CA PRO A 101 9.24 -0.03 -4.27
C PRO A 101 8.52 -1.15 -5.02
N LYS A 102 7.33 -0.86 -5.57
CA LYS A 102 6.63 -1.85 -6.42
C LYS A 102 7.43 -2.23 -7.67
N ALA A 103 8.34 -1.38 -8.09
CA ALA A 103 9.22 -1.57 -9.23
C ALA A 103 10.53 -2.30 -8.88
N SER A 104 10.77 -2.66 -7.61
CA SER A 104 11.90 -3.51 -7.22
C SER A 104 11.86 -4.84 -7.97
N LEU A 105 13.01 -5.35 -8.39
CA LEU A 105 13.09 -6.63 -9.10
C LEU A 105 12.55 -7.76 -8.22
N GLU A 106 12.89 -7.76 -6.96
CA GLU A 106 12.45 -8.75 -5.99
C GLU A 106 10.93 -8.65 -5.75
N TYR A 107 10.40 -7.43 -5.63
CA TYR A 107 8.97 -7.22 -5.45
C TYR A 107 8.15 -7.57 -6.70
N GLU A 108 8.64 -7.25 -7.91
CA GLU A 108 8.03 -7.69 -9.17
C GLU A 108 8.03 -9.22 -9.29
N SER A 109 9.17 -9.87 -8.97
CA SER A 109 9.30 -11.34 -8.95
C SER A 109 8.30 -11.98 -8.00
N PHE A 110 8.23 -11.47 -6.77
CA PHE A 110 7.24 -11.91 -5.78
C PHE A 110 5.81 -11.83 -6.34
N ARG A 111 5.43 -10.68 -6.89
CA ARG A 111 4.06 -10.48 -7.39
C ARG A 111 3.70 -11.44 -8.51
N VAL A 112 4.63 -11.66 -9.45
CA VAL A 112 4.43 -12.59 -10.56
C VAL A 112 4.35 -14.02 -10.04
N LEU A 113 5.27 -14.45 -9.17
CA LEU A 113 5.26 -15.79 -8.60
C LEU A 113 3.98 -16.06 -7.80
N ASN A 114 3.57 -15.10 -6.97
CA ASN A 114 2.36 -15.21 -6.15
C ASN A 114 1.09 -15.31 -7.02
N GLU A 115 1.07 -14.69 -8.21
CA GLU A 115 -0.04 -14.80 -9.17
C GLU A 115 0.00 -16.15 -9.90
N ILE A 116 1.18 -16.59 -10.38
CA ILE A 116 1.33 -17.85 -11.10
C ILE A 116 1.09 -19.07 -10.16
N ASN A 117 1.44 -18.96 -8.90
CA ASN A 117 1.21 -20.03 -7.92
C ASN A 117 -0.28 -20.35 -7.69
N ASN A 118 -1.18 -19.45 -8.10
CA ASN A 118 -2.61 -19.72 -8.11
C ASN A 118 -3.11 -20.40 -9.39
N LEU A 119 -2.25 -20.55 -10.42
CA LEU A 119 -2.62 -21.13 -11.70
C LEU A 119 -2.99 -22.60 -11.55
N ARG A 120 -4.13 -22.96 -12.16
CA ARG A 120 -4.64 -24.32 -12.19
C ARG A 120 -5.04 -24.68 -13.62
N ILE A 121 -4.81 -25.94 -13.99
CA ILE A 121 -5.28 -26.53 -15.23
C ILE A 121 -6.23 -27.67 -14.81
N ASP A 122 -7.45 -27.65 -15.31
CA ASP A 122 -8.51 -28.60 -14.95
C ASP A 122 -8.75 -28.74 -13.43
N GLY A 123 -8.56 -27.63 -12.70
CA GLY A 123 -8.72 -27.57 -11.25
C GLY A 123 -7.51 -28.00 -10.43
N GLU A 124 -6.49 -28.61 -11.06
CA GLU A 124 -5.25 -29.02 -10.41
C GLU A 124 -4.14 -27.96 -10.57
N ARG A 125 -3.25 -27.87 -9.59
CA ARG A 125 -2.08 -26.97 -9.63
C ARG A 125 -1.10 -27.44 -10.71
N ILE A 126 -0.49 -26.48 -11.38
CA ILE A 126 0.56 -26.78 -12.37
C ILE A 126 1.82 -27.32 -11.69
N PRO A 127 2.61 -28.18 -12.35
CA PRO A 127 3.92 -28.58 -11.87
C PRO A 127 4.86 -27.39 -11.65
N VAL A 128 5.75 -27.47 -10.65
CA VAL A 128 6.75 -26.41 -10.35
C VAL A 128 7.63 -26.11 -11.57
N THR A 129 8.04 -27.15 -12.30
CA THR A 129 8.86 -27.01 -13.53
C THR A 129 8.12 -26.18 -14.59
N LEU A 130 6.84 -26.45 -14.82
CA LEU A 130 6.03 -25.69 -15.76
C LEU A 130 5.87 -24.22 -15.33
N LYS A 131 5.69 -23.97 -14.03
CA LYS A 131 5.68 -22.60 -13.47
C LYS A 131 6.97 -21.86 -13.78
N GLN A 132 8.12 -22.50 -13.53
CA GLN A 132 9.45 -21.94 -13.79
C GLN A 132 9.67 -21.65 -15.29
N ASP A 133 9.18 -22.53 -16.15
CA ASP A 133 9.20 -22.31 -17.60
C ASP A 133 8.33 -21.11 -18.01
N ILE A 134 7.10 -21.01 -17.49
CA ILE A 134 6.20 -19.87 -17.72
C ILE A 134 6.85 -18.56 -17.28
N TYR A 135 7.45 -18.54 -16.10
CA TYR A 135 8.15 -17.37 -15.57
C TYR A 135 9.30 -16.95 -16.51
N THR A 136 10.14 -17.90 -16.91
CA THR A 136 11.32 -17.63 -17.72
C THR A 136 10.95 -17.29 -19.18
N ASP A 137 10.06 -18.06 -19.78
CA ASP A 137 9.75 -17.93 -21.21
C ASP A 137 8.78 -16.80 -21.53
N LEU A 138 7.81 -16.54 -20.66
CA LEU A 138 6.82 -15.50 -20.91
C LEU A 138 7.13 -14.20 -20.17
N PHE A 139 7.39 -14.25 -18.85
CA PHE A 139 7.52 -13.02 -18.06
C PHE A 139 8.91 -12.37 -18.19
N GLN A 140 10.00 -13.14 -18.22
CA GLN A 140 11.34 -12.56 -18.40
C GLN A 140 11.63 -12.10 -19.84
N LYS A 141 10.90 -12.61 -20.84
CA LYS A 141 11.04 -12.22 -22.25
C LYS A 141 10.01 -11.17 -22.68
N GLY A 142 8.84 -11.14 -22.02
CA GLY A 142 7.72 -10.27 -22.37
C GLY A 142 7.60 -9.03 -21.51
N LYS A 143 7.15 -7.93 -22.09
CA LYS A 143 6.86 -6.69 -21.34
C LYS A 143 5.59 -6.82 -20.48
N LYS A 144 4.59 -7.51 -20.98
CA LYS A 144 3.32 -7.80 -20.34
C LYS A 144 2.78 -9.11 -20.88
N VAL A 145 2.44 -10.03 -20.00
CA VAL A 145 1.85 -11.32 -20.38
C VAL A 145 0.34 -11.21 -20.27
N THR A 146 -0.36 -11.61 -21.31
CA THR A 146 -1.83 -11.69 -21.34
C THR A 146 -2.29 -13.12 -21.12
N LYS A 147 -3.52 -13.30 -20.59
CA LYS A 147 -4.10 -14.64 -20.43
C LYS A 147 -4.12 -15.39 -21.78
N LYS A 148 -4.37 -14.71 -22.89
CA LYS A 148 -4.34 -15.32 -24.23
C LYS A 148 -2.95 -15.85 -24.60
N GLN A 149 -1.88 -15.09 -24.29
CA GLN A 149 -0.51 -15.55 -24.54
C GLN A 149 -0.15 -16.76 -23.68
N LEU A 150 -0.56 -16.76 -22.41
CA LEU A 150 -0.39 -17.90 -21.51
C LEU A 150 -1.14 -19.13 -22.02
N CYS A 151 -2.41 -19.00 -22.39
CA CYS A 151 -3.18 -20.11 -22.94
C CYS A 151 -2.57 -20.64 -24.26
N ASN A 152 -2.14 -19.76 -25.15
CA ASN A 152 -1.45 -20.18 -26.38
C ASN A 152 -0.15 -20.95 -26.10
N TYR A 153 0.63 -20.48 -25.11
CA TYR A 153 1.85 -21.16 -24.68
C TYR A 153 1.57 -22.58 -24.14
N LEU A 154 0.55 -22.71 -23.30
CA LEU A 154 0.11 -24.00 -22.76
C LEU A 154 -0.45 -24.92 -23.84
N ALA A 155 -1.24 -24.39 -24.77
CA ALA A 155 -1.79 -25.15 -25.89
C ALA A 155 -0.70 -25.65 -26.86
N THR A 156 0.31 -24.81 -27.14
CA THR A 156 1.46 -25.21 -27.97
C THR A 156 2.26 -26.37 -27.37
N ARG A 157 2.25 -26.50 -26.04
CA ARG A 157 2.86 -27.62 -25.31
C ARG A 157 1.92 -28.82 -25.13
N GLY A 158 0.70 -28.75 -25.67
CA GLY A 158 -0.30 -29.81 -25.56
C GLY A 158 -0.88 -30.02 -24.16
N LEU A 159 -0.79 -28.99 -23.29
CA LEU A 159 -1.23 -29.08 -21.91
C LEU A 159 -2.69 -28.66 -21.70
N ILE A 160 -3.28 -27.95 -22.67
CA ILE A 160 -4.68 -27.53 -22.66
C ILE A 160 -5.25 -27.61 -24.07
N GLU A 161 -6.54 -27.87 -24.18
CA GLU A 161 -7.32 -27.82 -25.45
C GLU A 161 -8.13 -26.52 -25.53
N SER A 162 -8.58 -26.00 -24.40
CA SER A 162 -9.41 -24.80 -24.28
C SER A 162 -8.87 -23.84 -23.22
N SER A 163 -9.09 -22.56 -23.43
CA SER A 163 -8.76 -21.51 -22.44
C SER A 163 -9.59 -21.59 -21.15
N GLU A 164 -10.70 -22.33 -21.16
CA GLU A 164 -11.57 -22.52 -20.01
C GLU A 164 -10.95 -23.47 -18.97
N GLN A 165 -10.05 -24.35 -19.37
CA GLN A 165 -9.30 -25.24 -18.48
C GLN A 165 -8.35 -24.46 -17.54
N VAL A 166 -7.99 -23.23 -17.92
CA VAL A 166 -7.08 -22.38 -17.15
C VAL A 166 -7.86 -21.53 -16.14
N THR A 167 -7.69 -21.85 -14.86
CA THR A 167 -8.33 -21.20 -13.72
C THR A 167 -7.29 -20.69 -12.72
N GLY A 168 -7.74 -20.02 -11.65
CA GLY A 168 -6.86 -19.50 -10.58
C GLY A 168 -6.20 -18.16 -10.92
N ILE A 169 -6.38 -17.64 -12.14
CA ILE A 169 -5.95 -16.31 -12.55
C ILE A 169 -7.17 -15.53 -13.02
N ASP A 170 -7.20 -14.23 -12.74
CA ASP A 170 -8.22 -13.30 -13.21
C ASP A 170 -8.24 -13.22 -14.76
N ILE A 171 -9.24 -12.52 -15.30
CA ILE A 171 -9.41 -12.30 -16.75
C ILE A 171 -8.15 -11.67 -17.38
N ALA A 172 -7.39 -10.89 -16.61
CA ALA A 172 -6.12 -10.31 -17.04
C ALA A 172 -5.02 -10.64 -16.01
N ILE A 173 -3.83 -10.96 -16.47
CA ILE A 173 -2.63 -11.05 -15.65
C ILE A 173 -2.23 -9.62 -15.27
N ASN A 174 -2.24 -9.32 -13.98
CA ASN A 174 -2.06 -7.97 -13.47
C ASN A 174 -0.59 -7.62 -13.25
N ASN A 175 0.26 -8.62 -13.04
CA ASN A 175 1.67 -8.45 -12.71
C ASN A 175 2.58 -8.71 -13.91
N SER A 176 3.73 -8.06 -13.92
CA SER A 176 4.73 -8.18 -14.98
C SER A 176 6.11 -7.88 -14.44
N LEU A 177 7.15 -8.34 -15.13
CA LEU A 177 8.55 -8.03 -14.85
C LEU A 177 9.01 -6.82 -15.69
N SER A 178 8.28 -5.72 -15.60
CA SER A 178 8.51 -4.54 -16.46
C SER A 178 9.85 -3.86 -16.15
N THR A 179 10.24 -3.81 -14.89
CA THR A 179 11.51 -3.24 -14.45
C THR A 179 12.66 -4.14 -14.86
N TYR A 180 12.52 -5.45 -14.65
CA TYR A 180 13.49 -6.42 -15.15
C TYR A 180 13.73 -6.24 -16.65
N GLY A 181 12.68 -6.13 -17.47
CA GLY A 181 12.80 -5.92 -18.92
C GLY A 181 13.51 -4.61 -19.29
N LYS A 182 13.25 -3.50 -18.55
CA LYS A 182 13.93 -2.23 -18.76
C LYS A 182 15.42 -2.31 -18.47
N PHE A 183 15.80 -2.94 -17.37
CA PHE A 183 17.21 -3.08 -16.99
C PHE A 183 17.92 -4.14 -17.80
N LYS A 184 17.25 -5.21 -18.22
CA LYS A 184 17.80 -6.18 -19.17
C LYS A 184 18.19 -5.53 -20.49
N ALA A 185 17.43 -4.54 -20.97
CA ALA A 185 17.78 -3.76 -22.15
C ALA A 185 19.02 -2.86 -21.97
N ILE A 186 19.47 -2.62 -20.73
CA ILE A 186 20.66 -1.83 -20.39
C ILE A 186 21.87 -2.71 -20.10
N PHE A 187 21.70 -3.76 -19.31
CA PHE A 187 22.77 -4.64 -18.82
C PHE A 187 22.89 -5.98 -19.56
N GLY A 188 21.92 -6.29 -20.45
CA GLY A 188 21.89 -7.59 -21.14
C GLY A 188 21.77 -8.75 -20.17
N GLU A 189 22.60 -9.79 -20.36
CA GLU A 189 22.59 -10.99 -19.49
C GLU A 189 23.27 -10.74 -18.14
N ASP A 190 24.06 -9.67 -17.99
CA ASP A 190 24.71 -9.31 -16.73
C ASP A 190 23.69 -8.97 -15.62
N ILE A 191 22.42 -8.73 -15.98
CA ILE A 191 21.33 -8.53 -15.01
C ILE A 191 21.18 -9.72 -14.04
N LYS A 192 21.70 -10.89 -14.38
CA LYS A 192 21.66 -12.08 -13.52
C LYS A 192 22.74 -12.10 -12.43
N LEU A 193 23.72 -11.20 -12.51
CA LEU A 193 24.80 -11.11 -11.54
C LEU A 193 24.32 -10.41 -10.27
N ASP A 194 24.56 -10.97 -9.12
CA ASP A 194 24.07 -10.47 -7.82
C ASP A 194 24.43 -8.99 -7.58
N HIS A 195 25.68 -8.62 -7.89
CA HIS A 195 26.11 -7.23 -7.70
C HIS A 195 25.42 -6.24 -8.63
N ILE A 196 24.97 -6.68 -9.82
CA ILE A 196 24.16 -5.87 -10.74
C ILE A 196 22.73 -5.78 -10.22
N GLN A 197 22.16 -6.87 -9.71
CA GLN A 197 20.82 -6.84 -9.11
C GLN A 197 20.77 -5.90 -7.91
N HIS A 198 21.75 -5.96 -7.00
CA HIS A 198 21.85 -5.01 -5.89
C HIS A 198 21.97 -3.55 -6.34
N MET A 199 22.77 -3.31 -7.38
CA MET A 199 22.87 -1.96 -7.96
C MET A 199 21.52 -1.49 -8.55
N ILE A 200 20.81 -2.37 -9.23
CA ILE A 200 19.48 -2.07 -9.80
C ILE A 200 18.48 -1.78 -8.69
N GLU A 201 18.46 -2.53 -7.60
CA GLU A 201 17.58 -2.29 -6.45
C GLU A 201 17.80 -0.89 -5.85
N ASP A 202 19.04 -0.49 -5.62
CA ASP A 202 19.36 0.85 -5.17
C ASP A 202 18.89 1.93 -6.16
N ILE A 203 19.16 1.72 -7.45
CA ILE A 203 18.75 2.65 -8.51
C ILE A 203 17.22 2.76 -8.57
N VAL A 204 16.49 1.65 -8.49
CA VAL A 204 15.02 1.65 -8.49
C VAL A 204 14.49 2.40 -7.27
N PHE A 205 15.09 2.19 -6.11
CA PHE A 205 14.75 2.90 -4.89
C PHE A 205 14.93 4.42 -5.09
N TRP A 206 16.11 4.84 -5.54
CA TRP A 206 16.38 6.27 -5.78
C TRP A 206 15.51 6.87 -6.89
N CYS A 207 15.26 6.16 -7.97
CA CYS A 207 14.33 6.61 -9.01
C CYS A 207 12.90 6.77 -8.49
N THR A 208 12.50 5.96 -7.50
CA THR A 208 11.17 6.08 -6.87
C THR A 208 11.10 7.30 -5.96
N VAL A 209 12.16 7.57 -5.21
CA VAL A 209 12.22 8.71 -4.27
C VAL A 209 12.52 10.03 -4.98
N TYR A 210 13.54 10.03 -5.84
CA TYR A 210 14.13 11.24 -6.43
C TYR A 210 13.80 11.44 -7.91
N GLY A 211 12.87 10.69 -8.47
CA GLY A 211 12.58 10.68 -9.91
C GLY A 211 12.23 12.05 -10.52
N ASP A 212 11.87 13.03 -9.71
CA ASP A 212 11.60 14.39 -10.14
C ASP A 212 12.86 15.28 -10.20
N SER A 213 13.97 14.89 -9.55
CA SER A 213 15.25 15.61 -9.54
C SER A 213 16.35 14.77 -10.18
N LYS A 214 16.49 14.89 -11.50
CA LYS A 214 17.48 14.12 -12.28
C LYS A 214 18.93 14.40 -11.87
N GLN A 215 19.22 15.63 -11.44
CA GLN A 215 20.56 16.00 -11.01
C GLN A 215 20.92 15.28 -9.70
N PHE A 216 20.06 15.37 -8.70
CA PHE A 216 20.29 14.72 -7.41
C PHE A 216 20.33 13.18 -7.55
N LEU A 217 19.44 12.61 -8.38
CA LEU A 217 19.46 11.18 -8.71
C LEU A 217 20.80 10.77 -9.32
N LYS A 218 21.33 11.57 -10.26
CA LYS A 218 22.63 11.33 -10.89
C LYS A 218 23.76 11.36 -9.86
N GLU A 219 23.78 12.37 -9.00
CA GLU A 219 24.77 12.49 -7.91
C GLU A 219 24.75 11.30 -6.97
N GLN A 220 23.58 10.83 -6.54
CA GLN A 220 23.44 9.64 -5.68
C GLN A 220 23.98 8.36 -6.35
N ILE A 221 23.72 8.19 -7.65
CA ILE A 221 24.22 7.03 -8.39
C ILE A 221 25.75 7.13 -8.58
N GLU A 222 26.27 8.30 -8.90
CA GLU A 222 27.70 8.53 -9.09
C GLU A 222 28.49 8.37 -7.77
N ASP A 223 27.93 8.82 -6.65
CA ASP A 223 28.55 8.67 -5.33
C ASP A 223 28.79 7.19 -4.97
N LYS A 224 27.78 6.33 -5.17
CA LYS A 224 27.88 4.91 -4.78
C LYS A 224 28.49 4.04 -5.88
N TYR A 225 28.23 4.33 -7.15
CA TYR A 225 28.57 3.48 -8.30
C TYR A 225 29.49 4.17 -9.31
N LYS A 226 30.37 5.04 -8.83
CA LYS A 226 31.33 5.78 -9.68
C LYS A 226 32.07 4.85 -10.63
N GLY A 227 32.01 5.16 -11.92
CA GLY A 227 32.71 4.41 -12.98
C GLY A 227 32.14 3.03 -13.32
N LYS A 228 31.02 2.59 -12.68
CA LYS A 228 30.38 1.30 -12.98
C LYS A 228 29.31 1.39 -14.07
N LEU A 229 28.89 2.60 -14.43
CA LEU A 229 27.88 2.84 -15.46
C LEU A 229 28.47 3.66 -16.59
N SER A 230 28.19 3.28 -17.83
CA SER A 230 28.53 4.08 -18.99
C SER A 230 27.65 5.35 -19.07
N PRO A 231 28.09 6.42 -19.76
CA PRO A 231 27.27 7.62 -19.95
C PRO A 231 25.92 7.33 -20.61
N GLU A 232 25.85 6.35 -21.51
CA GLU A 232 24.62 5.94 -22.18
C GLU A 232 23.66 5.21 -21.23
N GLN A 233 24.20 4.30 -20.40
CA GLN A 233 23.43 3.62 -19.36
C GLN A 233 22.86 4.63 -18.37
N MET A 234 23.69 5.57 -17.88
CA MET A 234 23.26 6.64 -16.99
C MET A 234 22.14 7.49 -17.60
N LYS A 235 22.29 7.90 -18.87
CA LYS A 235 21.25 8.66 -19.57
C LYS A 235 19.92 7.92 -19.65
N ARG A 236 19.95 6.62 -19.91
CA ARG A 236 18.74 5.77 -19.96
C ARG A 236 18.10 5.62 -18.59
N ILE A 237 18.90 5.41 -17.54
CA ILE A 237 18.45 5.26 -16.15
C ILE A 237 17.77 6.55 -15.68
N LEU A 238 18.36 7.72 -15.93
CA LEU A 238 17.80 9.04 -15.58
C LEU A 238 16.47 9.35 -16.31
N GLY A 239 16.13 8.57 -17.33
CA GLY A 239 14.84 8.61 -18.02
C GLY A 239 13.74 7.79 -17.32
N PHE A 240 14.08 6.91 -16.39
CA PHE A 240 13.10 6.08 -15.71
C PHE A 240 12.33 6.88 -14.65
N LYS A 241 11.04 6.59 -14.55
CA LYS A 241 10.17 7.08 -13.49
C LYS A 241 9.45 5.87 -12.92
N PHE A 242 9.72 5.60 -11.66
CA PHE A 242 9.00 4.60 -10.88
C PHE A 242 8.10 5.30 -9.87
N LYS A 243 6.98 4.67 -9.56
CA LYS A 243 5.98 5.18 -8.62
C LYS A 243 5.47 4.02 -7.79
N ASP A 244 4.90 4.38 -6.66
CA ASP A 244 4.27 3.45 -5.73
C ASP A 244 5.24 2.56 -4.94
N TRP A 245 4.81 2.32 -3.71
CA TRP A 245 5.51 1.46 -2.76
C TRP A 245 4.76 0.15 -2.60
N GLY A 246 5.49 -0.92 -2.34
CA GLY A 246 4.96 -2.20 -1.93
C GLY A 246 4.42 -2.17 -0.50
N ASN A 247 4.10 -3.35 0.02
CA ASN A 247 3.66 -3.56 1.40
C ASN A 247 4.62 -4.45 2.19
N LEU A 248 5.66 -4.97 1.54
CA LEU A 248 6.61 -5.94 2.09
C LEU A 248 8.03 -5.38 1.97
N SER A 249 8.87 -5.70 2.95
CA SER A 249 10.26 -5.28 2.99
C SER A 249 11.18 -6.34 2.38
N LYS A 250 12.43 -5.97 2.14
CA LYS A 250 13.47 -6.90 1.68
C LYS A 250 13.72 -7.99 2.72
N GLU A 251 13.84 -7.61 3.99
CA GLU A 251 14.09 -8.56 5.09
C GLU A 251 12.96 -9.59 5.22
N PHE A 252 11.73 -9.22 4.83
CA PHE A 252 10.62 -10.18 4.78
C PHE A 252 10.84 -11.24 3.70
N PHE A 253 11.29 -10.87 2.51
CA PHE A 253 11.57 -11.85 1.45
C PHE A 253 12.78 -12.72 1.76
N GLU A 254 13.77 -12.17 2.46
CA GLU A 254 14.99 -12.87 2.91
C GLU A 254 14.78 -13.65 4.21
N LEU A 255 13.62 -13.53 4.87
CA LEU A 255 13.30 -14.28 6.09
C LEU A 255 13.47 -15.78 5.83
N LYS A 256 14.33 -16.40 6.60
CA LYS A 256 14.63 -17.82 6.49
C LYS A 256 13.76 -18.62 7.43
N GLY A 257 12.91 -19.45 6.85
CA GLY A 257 12.16 -20.47 7.57
C GLY A 257 12.78 -21.85 7.33
N ALA A 258 12.59 -22.76 8.26
CA ALA A 258 12.99 -24.16 8.09
C ALA A 258 11.91 -24.91 7.31
N ASP A 259 12.31 -25.58 6.24
CA ASP A 259 11.51 -26.61 5.61
C ASP A 259 11.54 -27.86 6.51
N LYS A 260 10.43 -28.21 7.12
CA LYS A 260 10.34 -29.32 8.09
C LYS A 260 10.56 -30.70 7.44
N SER A 261 10.46 -30.80 6.12
CA SER A 261 10.69 -32.06 5.39
C SER A 261 12.18 -32.30 5.11
N THR A 262 12.92 -31.25 4.76
CA THR A 262 14.34 -31.33 4.39
C THR A 262 15.27 -30.85 5.50
N GLY A 263 14.79 -30.04 6.44
CA GLY A 263 15.57 -29.35 7.45
C GLY A 263 16.40 -28.19 6.91
N GLU A 264 16.25 -27.83 5.64
CA GLU A 264 16.98 -26.72 5.03
C GLU A 264 16.32 -25.37 5.37
N ALA A 265 17.14 -24.33 5.53
CA ALA A 265 16.69 -22.98 5.69
C ALA A 265 16.40 -22.36 4.31
N VAL A 266 15.14 -22.02 4.05
CA VAL A 266 14.66 -21.49 2.77
C VAL A 266 14.10 -20.08 2.98
N SER A 267 14.44 -19.13 2.11
CA SER A 267 13.83 -17.79 2.15
C SER A 267 12.42 -17.81 1.54
N ILE A 268 11.57 -16.84 1.94
CA ILE A 268 10.20 -16.73 1.41
C ILE A 268 10.19 -16.67 -0.11
N ILE A 269 11.06 -15.87 -0.73
CA ILE A 269 11.09 -15.75 -2.19
C ILE A 269 11.53 -17.06 -2.86
N ARG A 270 12.50 -17.78 -2.25
CA ARG A 270 12.95 -19.09 -2.73
C ARG A 270 11.85 -20.14 -2.56
N ALA A 271 11.15 -20.15 -1.44
CA ALA A 271 10.04 -21.05 -1.20
C ALA A 271 8.89 -20.83 -2.20
N LEU A 272 8.56 -19.57 -2.54
CA LEU A 272 7.59 -19.25 -3.59
C LEU A 272 8.03 -19.74 -4.98
N TRP A 273 9.33 -19.76 -5.25
CA TRP A 273 9.90 -20.28 -6.49
C TRP A 273 9.88 -21.80 -6.58
N GLU A 274 10.21 -22.48 -5.48
CA GLU A 274 10.34 -23.94 -5.41
C GLU A 274 9.01 -24.68 -5.13
N ASN A 275 7.97 -23.96 -4.68
CA ASN A 275 6.63 -24.50 -4.38
C ASN A 275 5.53 -23.78 -5.15
N ASN A 276 4.36 -24.39 -5.24
CA ASN A 276 3.16 -23.79 -5.86
C ASN A 276 2.19 -23.20 -4.84
N LEU A 277 2.70 -22.79 -3.67
CA LEU A 277 1.93 -22.12 -2.64
C LEU A 277 1.96 -20.62 -2.88
N ASN A 278 0.82 -19.94 -2.77
CA ASN A 278 0.82 -18.48 -2.70
C ASN A 278 1.33 -18.02 -1.32
N LEU A 279 1.60 -16.71 -1.17
CA LEU A 279 2.18 -16.19 0.07
C LEU A 279 1.38 -16.57 1.32
N MET A 280 0.05 -16.46 1.27
CA MET A 280 -0.80 -16.76 2.44
C MET A 280 -0.80 -18.24 2.78
N GLU A 281 -0.79 -19.08 1.76
CA GLU A 281 -0.70 -20.52 1.92
C GLU A 281 0.69 -20.91 2.45
N LEU A 282 1.75 -20.27 1.94
CA LEU A 282 3.13 -20.53 2.36
C LEU A 282 3.35 -20.19 3.84
N ILE A 283 2.90 -19.00 4.28
CA ILE A 283 3.03 -18.58 5.68
C ILE A 283 2.24 -19.50 6.63
N ASN A 284 1.08 -20.00 6.19
CA ASN A 284 0.24 -20.86 7.02
C ASN A 284 0.47 -22.36 6.77
N SER A 285 1.41 -22.72 5.90
CA SER A 285 1.72 -24.13 5.63
C SER A 285 2.36 -24.80 6.84
N PRO A 286 1.93 -26.00 7.22
CA PRO A 286 2.59 -26.78 8.27
C PRO A 286 3.99 -27.28 7.86
N GLU A 287 4.34 -27.23 6.58
CA GLU A 287 5.62 -27.66 6.04
C GLU A 287 6.76 -26.71 6.37
N PHE A 288 6.43 -25.44 6.66
CA PHE A 288 7.40 -24.40 6.98
C PHE A 288 7.10 -23.81 8.37
N ASP A 289 8.11 -23.16 8.96
CA ASP A 289 8.01 -22.47 10.24
C ASP A 289 7.91 -20.93 10.10
N PHE A 290 7.58 -20.42 8.90
CA PHE A 290 7.49 -18.97 8.65
C PHE A 290 6.54 -18.25 9.60
N LYS A 291 5.43 -18.90 9.97
CA LYS A 291 4.46 -18.31 10.89
C LYS A 291 5.04 -18.11 12.28
N GLU A 292 5.77 -19.11 12.76
CA GLU A 292 6.47 -19.08 14.04
C GLU A 292 7.57 -17.99 14.03
N GLN A 293 8.38 -17.95 12.97
CA GLN A 293 9.44 -16.94 12.81
C GLN A 293 8.88 -15.50 12.80
N LEU A 294 7.75 -15.27 12.14
CA LEU A 294 7.08 -13.96 12.13
C LEU A 294 6.49 -13.62 13.50
N ALA A 295 5.90 -14.59 14.20
CA ALA A 295 5.37 -14.39 15.55
C ALA A 295 6.50 -14.07 16.55
N ASP A 296 7.64 -14.75 16.45
CA ASP A 296 8.83 -14.47 17.27
C ASP A 296 9.40 -13.09 16.97
N TYR A 297 9.47 -12.69 15.69
CA TYR A 297 9.89 -11.34 15.31
C TYR A 297 8.96 -10.27 15.92
N GLU A 298 7.65 -10.49 15.84
CA GLU A 298 6.65 -9.57 16.41
C GLU A 298 6.79 -9.51 17.93
N ALA A 299 6.87 -10.66 18.62
CA ALA A 299 7.02 -10.74 20.07
C ALA A 299 8.27 -10.01 20.57
N ASN A 300 9.41 -10.17 19.86
CA ASN A 300 10.65 -9.48 20.19
C ASN A 300 10.61 -7.97 19.91
N SER A 301 9.69 -7.49 19.08
CA SER A 301 9.50 -6.07 18.77
C SER A 301 8.52 -5.37 19.68
N LEU A 302 7.74 -6.11 20.49
CA LEU A 302 6.73 -5.55 21.39
C LEU A 302 7.40 -4.88 22.59
N LYS A 303 6.94 -3.67 22.91
CA LYS A 303 7.27 -2.95 24.13
C LYS A 303 6.20 -3.17 25.18
N THR A 304 6.58 -3.03 26.45
CA THR A 304 5.60 -3.03 27.53
C THR A 304 4.71 -1.78 27.44
N LEU A 305 3.53 -1.82 28.05
CA LEU A 305 2.62 -0.67 28.05
C LEU A 305 3.27 0.58 28.68
N SER A 306 4.12 0.39 29.70
CA SER A 306 4.86 1.48 30.36
C SER A 306 5.85 2.16 29.43
N ASP A 307 6.57 1.37 28.63
CA ASP A 307 7.68 1.83 27.79
C ASP A 307 7.23 2.27 26.39
N PHE A 308 5.93 2.11 26.10
CA PHE A 308 5.37 2.46 24.80
C PHE A 308 5.19 3.97 24.67
N GLU A 309 5.79 4.57 23.64
CA GLU A 309 5.82 6.00 23.36
C GLU A 309 5.15 6.34 22.01
N PRO A 310 4.75 7.61 21.76
CA PRO A 310 4.13 8.03 20.49
C PRO A 310 4.99 7.72 19.27
N GLU A 311 6.32 7.78 19.43
CA GLU A 311 7.33 7.54 18.40
C GLU A 311 7.30 6.09 17.92
N ASP A 312 6.97 5.13 18.77
CA ASP A 312 6.87 3.71 18.44
C ASP A 312 5.79 3.44 17.40
N LEU A 313 4.76 4.28 17.36
CA LEU A 313 3.72 4.21 16.32
C LEU A 313 4.23 4.57 14.91
N ASN A 314 5.44 5.12 14.78
CA ASN A 314 6.04 5.39 13.47
C ASN A 314 6.53 4.10 12.79
N ASP A 315 6.78 3.04 13.55
CA ASP A 315 7.19 1.74 13.01
C ASP A 315 6.04 0.94 12.40
N TYR A 316 4.81 1.41 12.63
CA TYR A 316 3.60 0.80 12.07
C TYR A 316 3.06 1.59 10.89
N TYR A 317 2.43 0.88 9.95
CA TYR A 317 1.75 1.51 8.82
C TYR A 317 0.37 2.03 9.22
N PHE A 318 0.33 3.15 9.93
CA PHE A 318 -0.90 3.83 10.27
C PHE A 318 -0.97 5.25 9.68
N SER A 319 -2.17 5.68 9.28
CA SER A 319 -2.39 7.09 8.95
C SER A 319 -2.24 7.97 10.20
N ALA A 320 -1.92 9.25 10.01
CA ALA A 320 -1.74 10.18 11.12
C ALA A 320 -2.97 10.27 12.07
N PRO A 321 -4.23 10.27 11.59
CA PRO A 321 -5.40 10.21 12.46
C PRO A 321 -5.47 8.92 13.28
N VAL A 322 -5.16 7.78 12.66
CA VAL A 322 -5.16 6.47 13.35
C VAL A 322 -4.07 6.41 14.41
N ARG A 323 -2.86 6.88 14.13
CA ARG A 323 -1.79 6.98 15.14
C ARG A 323 -2.21 7.81 16.34
N ARG A 324 -2.83 8.98 16.10
CA ARG A 324 -3.34 9.83 17.17
C ARG A 324 -4.41 9.11 18.00
N MET A 325 -5.34 8.42 17.35
CA MET A 325 -6.39 7.66 18.04
C MET A 325 -5.79 6.55 18.90
N ILE A 326 -4.88 5.74 18.37
CA ILE A 326 -4.21 4.67 19.12
C ILE A 326 -3.46 5.25 20.30
N TRP A 327 -2.70 6.34 20.13
CA TRP A 327 -1.98 6.99 21.21
C TRP A 327 -2.92 7.48 22.32
N GLN A 328 -4.02 8.15 21.98
CA GLN A 328 -5.00 8.59 22.98
C GLN A 328 -5.62 7.40 23.72
N THR A 329 -5.92 6.33 23.02
CA THR A 329 -6.40 5.08 23.65
C THR A 329 -5.36 4.49 24.60
N THR A 330 -4.08 4.48 24.22
CA THR A 330 -2.98 4.02 25.07
C THR A 330 -2.87 4.84 26.35
N LEU A 331 -2.99 6.17 26.26
CA LEU A 331 -2.99 7.03 27.44
C LEU A 331 -4.15 6.72 28.39
N ILE A 332 -5.35 6.49 27.85
CA ILE A 332 -6.53 6.10 28.65
C ILE A 332 -6.28 4.76 29.34
N ILE A 333 -5.71 3.78 28.63
CA ILE A 333 -5.38 2.47 29.22
C ILE A 333 -4.33 2.63 30.32
N LYS A 334 -3.26 3.40 30.11
CA LYS A 334 -2.24 3.69 31.12
C LYS A 334 -2.87 4.29 32.39
N GLU A 335 -3.78 5.25 32.22
CA GLU A 335 -4.49 5.87 33.34
C GLU A 335 -5.39 4.86 34.09
N LEU A 336 -6.15 4.05 33.36
CA LEU A 336 -6.98 2.99 33.94
C LEU A 336 -6.15 1.97 34.73
N VAL A 337 -5.01 1.54 34.19
CA VAL A 337 -4.09 0.62 34.87
C VAL A 337 -3.54 1.27 36.14
N HIS A 338 -3.19 2.56 36.09
CA HIS A 338 -2.71 3.31 37.25
C HIS A 338 -3.78 3.40 38.34
N VAL A 339 -5.02 3.74 37.99
CA VAL A 339 -6.13 3.88 38.97
C VAL A 339 -6.57 2.52 39.51
N LEU A 340 -6.65 1.50 38.71
CA LEU A 340 -7.16 0.17 39.09
C LEU A 340 -6.08 -0.73 39.68
N GLY A 341 -4.79 -0.38 39.53
CA GLY A 341 -3.64 -1.16 40.02
C GLY A 341 -3.48 -2.52 39.30
N LYS A 342 -4.16 -2.74 38.18
CA LYS A 342 -4.09 -3.98 37.40
C LYS A 342 -4.39 -3.71 35.94
N GLU A 343 -3.81 -4.55 35.05
CA GLU A 343 -4.08 -4.52 33.63
C GLU A 343 -5.48 -5.07 33.29
N PRO A 344 -6.10 -4.58 32.20
CA PRO A 344 -7.37 -5.10 31.73
C PRO A 344 -7.22 -6.55 31.25
N ALA A 345 -8.13 -7.43 31.65
CA ALA A 345 -8.10 -8.83 31.23
C ALA A 345 -8.34 -9.00 29.72
N ARG A 346 -9.09 -8.09 29.10
CA ARG A 346 -9.41 -8.07 27.67
C ARG A 346 -9.66 -6.65 27.20
N ILE A 347 -9.26 -6.38 25.95
CA ILE A 347 -9.57 -5.15 25.22
C ILE A 347 -10.33 -5.55 23.97
N PHE A 348 -11.52 -4.99 23.78
CA PHE A 348 -12.33 -5.23 22.58
C PHE A 348 -12.13 -4.08 21.61
N ILE A 349 -11.69 -4.40 20.39
CA ILE A 349 -11.49 -3.43 19.32
C ILE A 349 -12.59 -3.65 18.27
N GLU A 350 -13.43 -2.65 18.09
CA GLU A 350 -14.43 -2.64 17.06
C GLU A 350 -13.91 -1.92 15.81
N MET A 351 -13.91 -2.63 14.70
CA MET A 351 -13.45 -2.09 13.42
C MET A 351 -14.58 -2.09 12.40
N THR A 352 -14.75 -0.97 11.72
CA THR A 352 -15.62 -0.86 10.55
C THR A 352 -14.86 -1.31 9.31
N ARG A 353 -15.39 -2.29 8.58
CA ARG A 353 -14.88 -2.63 7.25
C ARG A 353 -15.50 -1.68 6.23
N GLU A 354 -14.70 -0.84 5.59
CA GLU A 354 -15.10 -0.26 4.31
C GLU A 354 -15.30 -1.40 3.31
N LYS A 355 -16.48 -1.41 2.68
CA LYS A 355 -16.71 -2.36 1.59
C LYS A 355 -15.82 -1.92 0.41
N ASP A 356 -14.79 -2.69 0.15
CA ASP A 356 -14.20 -2.69 -1.17
C ASP A 356 -15.33 -2.94 -2.18
N ALA A 357 -15.49 -2.01 -3.11
CA ALA A 357 -16.38 -2.16 -4.24
C ALA A 357 -15.79 -3.25 -5.18
N SER A 358 -15.76 -4.49 -4.70
CA SER A 358 -15.44 -5.63 -5.55
C SER A 358 -16.57 -5.74 -6.57
N ARG A 359 -16.23 -5.51 -7.82
CA ARG A 359 -17.11 -5.63 -9.00
C ARG A 359 -17.46 -7.09 -9.27
N GLY A 360 -18.05 -7.78 -8.30
CA GLY A 360 -18.76 -9.02 -8.54
C GLY A 360 -20.14 -8.71 -9.13
N ARG A 361 -20.64 -9.50 -10.05
CA ARG A 361 -22.04 -9.45 -10.52
C ARG A 361 -22.93 -9.51 -9.30
N THR A 362 -23.38 -8.37 -8.84
CA THR A 362 -24.32 -8.25 -7.72
C THR A 362 -25.67 -8.77 -8.19
N LEU A 363 -26.12 -9.85 -7.59
CA LEU A 363 -27.54 -10.21 -7.59
C LEU A 363 -28.32 -8.98 -7.12
N SER A 364 -29.41 -8.63 -7.81
CA SER A 364 -30.25 -7.50 -7.38
C SER A 364 -30.65 -7.72 -5.93
N ARG A 365 -30.75 -6.65 -5.13
CA ARG A 365 -31.15 -6.75 -3.72
C ARG A 365 -32.49 -7.49 -3.57
N LYS A 366 -33.43 -7.24 -4.50
CA LYS A 366 -34.68 -7.95 -4.59
C LYS A 366 -34.49 -9.46 -4.63
N LYS A 367 -33.75 -9.97 -5.61
CA LYS A 367 -33.49 -11.40 -5.77
C LYS A 367 -32.81 -12.02 -4.56
N LYS A 368 -31.88 -11.28 -3.92
CA LYS A 368 -31.23 -11.73 -2.69
C LYS A 368 -32.20 -11.90 -1.54
N PHE A 369 -33.18 -11.00 -1.39
CA PHE A 369 -34.20 -11.11 -0.35
C PHE A 369 -35.28 -12.14 -0.68
N GLU A 370 -35.70 -12.24 -1.94
CA GLU A 370 -36.59 -13.31 -2.38
C GLU A 370 -36.02 -14.71 -2.05
N ASP A 371 -34.72 -14.92 -2.32
CA ASP A 371 -34.04 -16.17 -1.99
C ASP A 371 -33.92 -16.38 -0.46
N LEU A 372 -33.66 -15.32 0.31
CA LEU A 372 -33.54 -15.37 1.77
C LEU A 372 -34.87 -15.74 2.44
N TYR A 373 -35.97 -15.20 1.92
CA TYR A 373 -37.31 -15.39 2.50
C TYR A 373 -38.12 -16.55 1.89
N LYS A 374 -37.57 -17.23 0.88
CA LYS A 374 -38.25 -18.33 0.17
C LYS A 374 -38.76 -19.45 1.08
N ASN A 375 -38.09 -19.68 2.20
CA ASN A 375 -38.41 -20.74 3.17
C ASN A 375 -38.87 -20.18 4.54
N VAL A 376 -39.05 -18.85 4.66
CA VAL A 376 -39.48 -18.23 5.91
C VAL A 376 -41.00 -18.13 5.91
N LYS A 377 -41.65 -18.95 6.72
CA LYS A 377 -43.08 -18.83 7.00
C LYS A 377 -43.22 -18.00 8.26
N ASP A 378 -43.75 -16.78 8.14
CA ASP A 378 -44.11 -15.91 9.25
C ASP A 378 -45.64 -15.75 9.21
N GLU A 379 -46.32 -16.06 10.30
CA GLU A 379 -47.81 -16.03 10.36
C GLU A 379 -48.34 -14.61 10.31
N ASN A 380 -47.52 -13.61 10.63
CA ASN A 380 -47.95 -12.20 10.78
C ASN A 380 -47.45 -11.26 9.66
N THR A 381 -46.52 -11.70 8.82
CA THR A 381 -45.92 -10.77 7.81
C THR A 381 -45.77 -11.46 6.47
N ASP A 382 -46.40 -10.91 5.44
CA ASP A 382 -46.19 -11.33 4.05
C ASP A 382 -44.94 -10.64 3.48
N TRP A 383 -43.80 -11.27 3.72
CA TRP A 383 -42.48 -10.77 3.31
C TRP A 383 -42.35 -10.58 1.79
N ALA A 384 -43.07 -11.37 1.00
CA ALA A 384 -43.03 -11.23 -0.46
C ALA A 384 -43.60 -9.87 -0.88
N LYS A 385 -44.74 -9.48 -0.31
CA LYS A 385 -45.35 -8.16 -0.55
C LYS A 385 -44.52 -6.99 -0.03
N VAL A 386 -43.86 -7.19 1.13
CA VAL A 386 -42.96 -6.15 1.69
C VAL A 386 -41.75 -5.93 0.76
N ILE A 387 -41.16 -6.99 0.21
CA ILE A 387 -40.02 -6.91 -0.70
C ILE A 387 -40.44 -6.27 -2.04
N GLU A 388 -41.59 -6.67 -2.57
CA GLU A 388 -42.16 -6.12 -3.81
C GLU A 388 -42.45 -4.63 -3.68
N HIS A 389 -43.16 -4.21 -2.64
CA HIS A 389 -43.43 -2.81 -2.36
C HIS A 389 -42.15 -1.98 -2.14
N ALA A 390 -41.14 -2.56 -1.45
CA ALA A 390 -39.87 -1.89 -1.25
C ALA A 390 -39.07 -1.73 -2.56
N ASP A 391 -39.22 -2.64 -3.52
CA ASP A 391 -38.61 -2.55 -4.84
C ASP A 391 -39.31 -1.50 -5.69
N GLU A 392 -40.64 -1.51 -5.76
CA GLU A 392 -41.48 -0.54 -6.51
C GLU A 392 -41.28 0.90 -6.02
N SER A 393 -41.23 1.10 -4.70
CA SER A 393 -40.97 2.41 -4.09
C SER A 393 -39.50 2.85 -4.15
N GLY A 394 -38.60 1.96 -4.58
CA GLY A 394 -37.14 2.19 -4.61
C GLY A 394 -36.49 2.19 -3.22
N THR A 395 -37.25 2.01 -2.14
CA THR A 395 -36.74 2.02 -0.76
C THR A 395 -35.87 0.81 -0.45
N ILE A 396 -35.92 -0.27 -1.23
CA ILE A 396 -35.03 -1.44 -1.13
C ILE A 396 -33.53 -1.08 -1.28
N ARG A 397 -33.25 0.08 -1.88
CA ARG A 397 -31.88 0.62 -2.02
C ARG A 397 -31.37 1.30 -0.76
N SER A 398 -32.28 1.72 0.14
CA SER A 398 -31.90 2.35 1.40
C SER A 398 -31.18 1.37 2.33
N LYS A 399 -30.30 1.91 3.18
CA LYS A 399 -29.54 1.12 4.14
C LYS A 399 -30.45 0.62 5.27
N LYS A 400 -31.40 1.44 5.74
CA LYS A 400 -32.36 1.07 6.77
C LYS A 400 -33.25 -0.11 6.33
N MET A 401 -33.82 -0.04 5.11
CA MET A 401 -34.63 -1.13 4.57
C MET A 401 -33.82 -2.41 4.39
N TYR A 402 -32.56 -2.28 3.91
CA TYR A 402 -31.68 -3.43 3.77
C TYR A 402 -31.43 -4.14 5.11
N LEU A 403 -31.16 -3.37 6.17
CA LEU A 403 -30.96 -3.91 7.51
C LEU A 403 -32.22 -4.49 8.09
N TYR A 404 -33.35 -3.80 7.94
CA TYR A 404 -34.67 -4.30 8.36
C TYR A 404 -35.01 -5.67 7.78
N LEU A 405 -34.84 -5.81 6.46
CA LEU A 405 -35.05 -7.09 5.78
C LEU A 405 -34.03 -8.16 6.21
N THR A 406 -32.77 -7.78 6.44
CA THR A 406 -31.74 -8.76 6.90
C THR A 406 -32.03 -9.27 8.31
N GLN A 407 -32.62 -8.44 9.17
CA GLN A 407 -32.95 -8.74 10.57
C GLN A 407 -34.35 -9.35 10.75
N LYS A 408 -35.07 -9.59 9.67
CA LYS A 408 -36.46 -10.08 9.71
C LYS A 408 -37.39 -9.19 10.53
N GLY A 409 -37.22 -7.87 10.40
CA GLY A 409 -38.08 -6.88 11.08
C GLY A 409 -37.91 -6.82 12.60
N ARG A 410 -36.79 -7.32 13.17
CA ARG A 410 -36.55 -7.31 14.62
C ARG A 410 -35.28 -6.59 14.97
N CYS A 411 -35.27 -5.89 16.10
CA CYS A 411 -34.08 -5.28 16.66
C CYS A 411 -33.14 -6.39 17.18
N MET A 412 -31.87 -6.35 16.75
CA MET A 412 -30.90 -7.38 17.15
C MET A 412 -30.45 -7.28 18.61
N TYR A 413 -30.66 -6.14 19.25
CA TYR A 413 -30.32 -5.95 20.67
C TYR A 413 -31.44 -6.34 21.60
N THR A 414 -32.69 -5.95 21.29
CA THR A 414 -33.85 -6.17 22.16
C THR A 414 -34.72 -7.33 21.74
N GLY A 415 -34.62 -7.79 20.48
CA GLY A 415 -35.51 -8.79 19.89
C GLY A 415 -36.91 -8.26 19.54
N ASN A 416 -37.22 -6.99 19.87
CA ASN A 416 -38.51 -6.41 19.63
C ASN A 416 -38.80 -6.22 18.14
N HIS A 417 -40.08 -6.28 17.78
CA HIS A 417 -40.51 -6.03 16.40
C HIS A 417 -40.32 -4.55 16.05
N ILE A 418 -39.83 -4.29 14.83
CA ILE A 418 -39.66 -2.98 14.25
C ILE A 418 -40.86 -2.76 13.28
N GLU A 419 -41.68 -1.74 13.56
CA GLU A 419 -42.79 -1.40 12.68
C GLU A 419 -42.27 -0.78 11.38
N LEU A 420 -42.72 -1.31 10.25
CA LEU A 420 -42.24 -0.89 8.91
C LEU A 420 -42.61 0.59 8.64
N SER A 421 -43.76 1.04 9.13
CA SER A 421 -44.22 2.45 9.02
C SER A 421 -43.25 3.44 9.66
N ASP A 422 -42.59 3.03 10.73
CA ASP A 422 -41.74 3.89 11.54
C ASP A 422 -40.23 3.70 11.25
N LEU A 423 -39.92 2.80 10.34
CA LEU A 423 -38.52 2.43 10.01
C LEU A 423 -37.63 3.63 9.65
N PHE A 424 -38.22 4.63 8.98
CA PHE A 424 -37.48 5.80 8.54
C PHE A 424 -37.55 6.98 9.51
N ASN A 425 -38.14 6.77 10.67
CA ASN A 425 -38.17 7.77 11.74
C ASN A 425 -36.86 7.71 12.53
N ASP A 426 -35.99 8.72 12.32
CA ASP A 426 -34.67 8.78 12.95
C ASP A 426 -34.72 8.98 14.47
N ASN A 427 -35.87 9.36 15.02
CA ASN A 427 -36.07 9.46 16.46
C ASN A 427 -36.37 8.12 17.13
N LEU A 428 -36.81 7.12 16.35
CA LEU A 428 -37.19 5.79 16.86
C LEU A 428 -36.15 4.73 16.54
N TYR A 429 -35.56 4.78 15.35
CA TYR A 429 -34.61 3.79 14.88
C TYR A 429 -33.40 4.42 14.24
N ASP A 430 -32.23 4.01 14.69
CA ASP A 430 -30.95 4.41 14.10
C ASP A 430 -30.13 3.21 13.65
N ILE A 431 -29.18 3.46 12.74
CA ILE A 431 -28.24 2.45 12.27
C ILE A 431 -27.08 2.42 13.24
N ASP A 432 -26.87 1.28 13.90
CA ASP A 432 -25.70 1.11 14.73
C ASP A 432 -24.40 1.15 13.88
N PRO A 433 -23.52 2.13 14.10
CA PRO A 433 -22.27 2.26 13.34
C PRO A 433 -21.25 1.19 13.67
N VAL A 434 -21.38 0.53 14.83
CA VAL A 434 -20.38 -0.39 15.36
C VAL A 434 -20.31 -1.69 14.55
N SER A 435 -21.44 -2.16 14.02
CA SER A 435 -21.41 -3.40 13.25
C SER A 435 -21.98 -3.30 11.83
N TYR A 436 -22.45 -2.15 11.37
CA TYR A 436 -23.08 -1.92 10.03
C TYR A 436 -24.18 -2.92 9.63
N THR A 437 -24.55 -3.81 10.51
CA THR A 437 -25.47 -4.94 10.25
C THR A 437 -26.77 -4.83 11.03
N HIS A 438 -26.91 -3.87 11.95
CA HIS A 438 -28.03 -3.79 12.86
C HIS A 438 -28.78 -2.46 12.79
N LEU A 439 -30.08 -2.51 12.95
CA LEU A 439 -30.94 -1.41 13.31
C LEU A 439 -31.14 -1.42 14.83
N ARG A 440 -30.92 -0.29 15.48
CA ARG A 440 -31.05 -0.11 16.92
C ARG A 440 -32.31 0.71 17.21
N ALA A 441 -33.12 0.27 18.14
CA ALA A 441 -34.21 1.05 18.70
C ALA A 441 -33.66 2.00 19.78
N HIS A 442 -34.06 3.28 19.76
CA HIS A 442 -33.66 4.30 20.75
C HIS A 442 -34.35 4.15 22.12
N GLU A 443 -34.69 2.94 22.53
CA GLU A 443 -35.39 2.72 23.80
C GLU A 443 -34.56 3.06 25.05
N THR A 444 -33.23 3.27 24.93
CA THR A 444 -32.33 3.48 26.08
C THR A 444 -32.18 4.93 26.51
N LEU A 445 -32.71 5.92 25.81
CA LEU A 445 -32.58 7.34 26.18
C LEU A 445 -33.77 7.90 27.00
N ARG A 446 -34.75 7.08 27.35
CA ARG A 446 -35.90 7.52 28.20
C ARG A 446 -35.82 7.12 29.66
N HIS A 447 -34.75 6.43 30.06
CA HIS A 447 -34.55 5.95 31.46
C HIS A 447 -33.16 6.27 32.02
N LEU A 448 -32.63 7.44 31.74
CA LEU A 448 -31.55 8.06 32.51
C LEU A 448 -31.97 9.44 32.95
#